data_4f1c7b57c9cfa186c6ae0d99f8772b1a
#
_entry.id   4f1c7b57c9cfa186c6ae0d99f8772b1a
#
_cell.length_a   1.000
_cell.length_b   1.000
_cell.length_c   1.000
_cell.angle_alpha   90.00
_cell.angle_beta   90.00
_cell.angle_gamma   90.00
#
_symmetry.space_group_name_H-M   'P 1'
#
loop_
_entity.id
_entity.type
_entity.pdbx_description
1 polymer ?
#
loop_
_entity_poly.entity_id
_entity_poly.type
_entity_poly.pdbx_seq_one_letter_code
_entity_poly.pdbx_strand_id
1 'polypeptide(L)'
;MFFRGYYQVAGKLDHLLLDQVNTNIVAFEQKQAYNFKHGEWLRLDSYHNPDNHKLEDITGVEIINAVKSMFPEDELFGWSISYLPGKSDVVDHVDRMLFHRLAKRVIAVTTNTPDVLNWHWYSDKTKVNYLLEYGNVYRLNTAITHGLKNNNTENRRAVYFDMIPTRLYEKFKLHPDIVSVILADAVGEKHVL
;
A
#
# COMPACT_ATOMS: atom_id res chain seq x y z
N MET A 1 13.51 2.53 16.02
CA MET A 1 12.63 3.50 16.71
C MET A 1 11.20 3.19 16.27
N PHE A 2 10.34 2.75 17.19
CA PHE A 2 8.96 2.45 16.84
C PHE A 2 8.21 3.74 16.54
N PHE A 3 7.60 3.81 15.35
CA PHE A 3 6.72 4.91 14.97
C PHE A 3 5.43 4.80 15.81
N ARG A 4 5.20 5.78 16.71
CA ARG A 4 4.04 5.78 17.61
C ARG A 4 2.78 6.37 17.00
N GLY A 5 2.89 7.11 15.91
CA GLY A 5 1.76 7.64 15.17
C GLY A 5 1.17 6.62 14.18
N TYR A 6 -0.05 6.87 13.69
CA TYR A 6 -0.64 6.04 12.66
C TYR A 6 -0.11 6.39 11.26
N TYR A 7 0.03 7.66 10.96
CA TYR A 7 0.56 8.15 9.68
C TYR A 7 1.54 9.31 9.88
N GLN A 8 2.46 9.43 8.95
CA GLN A 8 3.44 10.51 8.88
C GLN A 8 3.69 10.85 7.41
N VAL A 9 3.69 12.13 7.07
CA VAL A 9 4.15 12.58 5.74
C VAL A 9 5.65 12.31 5.64
N ALA A 10 6.04 11.52 4.65
CA ALA A 10 7.44 11.16 4.38
C ALA A 10 8.06 12.07 3.32
N GLY A 11 7.25 12.57 2.38
CA GLY A 11 7.69 13.44 1.30
C GLY A 11 6.55 13.80 0.36
N LYS A 12 6.91 14.38 -0.77
CA LYS A 12 5.97 14.75 -1.85
C LYS A 12 6.43 14.20 -3.18
N LEU A 13 5.47 13.87 -4.03
CA LEU A 13 5.68 13.49 -5.43
C LEU A 13 5.08 14.56 -6.34
N ASP A 14 5.67 14.69 -7.50
CA ASP A 14 5.13 15.53 -8.57
C ASP A 14 3.77 14.98 -9.04
N HIS A 15 2.80 15.86 -9.27
CA HIS A 15 1.46 15.47 -9.72
C HIS A 15 1.50 14.85 -11.11
N LEU A 16 2.36 15.32 -12.02
CA LEU A 16 2.51 14.75 -13.36
C LEU A 16 3.03 13.31 -13.29
N LEU A 17 3.95 13.03 -12.35
CA LEU A 17 4.40 11.66 -12.10
C LEU A 17 3.24 10.78 -11.61
N LEU A 18 2.43 11.26 -10.67
CA LEU A 18 1.30 10.48 -10.15
C LEU A 18 0.22 10.25 -11.20
N ASP A 19 -0.07 11.23 -12.04
CA ASP A 19 -1.00 11.11 -13.17
C ASP A 19 -0.50 10.08 -14.19
N GLN A 20 0.81 10.08 -14.49
CA GLN A 20 1.43 9.09 -15.38
C GLN A 20 1.34 7.69 -14.77
N VAL A 21 1.64 7.53 -13.48
CA VAL A 21 1.52 6.26 -12.74
C VAL A 21 0.08 5.76 -12.79
N ASN A 22 -0.89 6.61 -12.51
CA ASN A 22 -2.30 6.23 -12.59
C ASN A 22 -2.70 5.79 -14.00
N THR A 23 -2.23 6.50 -15.03
CA THR A 23 -2.46 6.13 -16.44
C THR A 23 -1.87 4.75 -16.75
N ASN A 24 -0.66 4.47 -16.31
CA ASN A 24 0.00 3.19 -16.50
C ASN A 24 -0.77 2.04 -15.81
N ILE A 25 -1.23 2.27 -14.56
CA ILE A 25 -2.05 1.29 -13.82
C ILE A 25 -3.35 0.99 -14.56
N VAL A 26 -4.05 2.02 -15.05
CA VAL A 26 -5.30 1.85 -15.81
C VAL A 26 -5.06 1.06 -17.09
N ALA A 27 -3.99 1.36 -17.82
CA ALA A 27 -3.62 0.63 -19.05
C ALA A 27 -3.30 -0.84 -18.74
N PHE A 28 -2.61 -1.12 -17.63
CA PHE A 28 -2.32 -2.47 -17.18
C PHE A 28 -3.61 -3.22 -16.81
N GLU A 29 -4.51 -2.59 -16.03
CA GLU A 29 -5.82 -3.16 -15.67
C GLU A 29 -6.61 -3.57 -16.92
N GLN A 30 -6.68 -2.69 -17.93
CA GLN A 30 -7.38 -2.95 -19.18
C GLN A 30 -6.77 -4.10 -19.99
N LYS A 31 -5.43 -4.15 -20.07
CA LYS A 31 -4.71 -5.20 -20.81
C LYS A 31 -4.90 -6.58 -20.20
N GLN A 32 -4.93 -6.67 -18.88
CA GLN A 32 -5.05 -7.94 -18.16
C GLN A 32 -6.50 -8.42 -18.04
N ALA A 33 -7.47 -7.65 -18.57
CA ALA A 33 -8.89 -7.94 -18.44
C ALA A 33 -9.29 -8.29 -16.99
N TYR A 34 -8.64 -7.64 -16.02
CA TYR A 34 -9.07 -7.73 -14.63
C TYR A 34 -10.48 -7.16 -14.54
N ASN A 35 -11.45 -8.06 -14.55
CA ASN A 35 -12.84 -7.73 -14.31
C ASN A 35 -12.98 -7.36 -12.83
N PHE A 36 -12.65 -6.11 -12.51
CA PHE A 36 -13.00 -5.54 -11.23
C PHE A 36 -14.53 -5.55 -11.12
N LYS A 37 -15.06 -6.49 -10.36
CA LYS A 37 -16.49 -6.51 -10.07
C LYS A 37 -16.85 -5.21 -9.37
N HIS A 38 -17.85 -4.52 -9.86
CA HIS A 38 -18.36 -3.32 -9.24
C HIS A 38 -18.61 -3.57 -7.75
N GLY A 39 -17.99 -2.75 -6.88
CA GLY A 39 -18.21 -2.76 -5.45
C GLY A 39 -17.21 -3.55 -4.61
N GLU A 40 -16.25 -4.26 -5.20
CA GLU A 40 -15.23 -4.97 -4.44
C GLU A 40 -13.93 -4.17 -4.36
N TRP A 41 -13.36 -4.08 -3.14
CA TRP A 41 -11.98 -3.63 -2.95
C TRP A 41 -11.03 -4.67 -3.54
N LEU A 42 -10.12 -4.22 -4.38
CA LEU A 42 -9.18 -5.10 -5.07
C LEU A 42 -7.75 -4.69 -4.79
N ARG A 43 -6.93 -5.68 -4.71
CA ARG A 43 -5.52 -5.53 -4.44
C ARG A 43 -4.72 -6.44 -5.37
N LEU A 44 -3.83 -5.85 -6.15
CA LEU A 44 -2.74 -6.56 -6.80
C LEU A 44 -1.49 -6.35 -5.96
N ASP A 45 -0.81 -7.41 -5.59
CA ASP A 45 0.38 -7.32 -4.72
C ASP A 45 1.46 -8.32 -5.10
N SER A 46 2.68 -8.07 -4.62
CA SER A 46 3.84 -8.94 -4.87
C SER A 46 3.75 -10.31 -4.18
N TYR A 47 2.84 -10.48 -3.23
CA TYR A 47 2.72 -11.69 -2.41
C TYR A 47 1.78 -12.72 -3.07
N HIS A 48 0.76 -12.24 -3.78
CA HIS A 48 -0.24 -13.05 -4.47
C HIS A 48 -0.23 -12.77 -5.98
N ASN A 49 0.97 -12.83 -6.58
CA ASN A 49 1.21 -12.44 -7.96
C ASN A 49 1.65 -13.66 -8.79
N PRO A 50 0.71 -14.50 -9.25
CA PRO A 50 1.02 -15.73 -9.95
C PRO A 50 1.76 -15.48 -11.27
N ASP A 51 1.55 -14.32 -11.89
CA ASP A 51 2.17 -13.93 -13.16
C ASP A 51 3.52 -13.25 -13.00
N ASN A 52 4.01 -13.11 -11.75
CA ASN A 52 5.30 -12.47 -11.40
C ASN A 52 5.48 -11.07 -11.99
N HIS A 53 4.41 -10.28 -12.06
CA HIS A 53 4.51 -8.90 -12.50
C HIS A 53 5.42 -8.10 -11.56
N LYS A 54 6.24 -7.26 -12.12
CA LYS A 54 7.06 -6.34 -11.34
C LYS A 54 6.35 -5.00 -11.23
N LEU A 55 6.56 -4.30 -10.12
CA LEU A 55 5.95 -2.99 -9.91
C LEU A 55 6.34 -2.00 -11.01
N GLU A 56 7.61 -2.01 -11.42
CA GLU A 56 8.12 -1.15 -12.49
C GLU A 56 7.43 -1.37 -13.84
N ASP A 57 6.97 -2.59 -14.14
CA ASP A 57 6.26 -2.91 -15.39
C ASP A 57 4.83 -2.34 -15.39
N ILE A 58 4.29 -2.05 -14.20
CA ILE A 58 2.92 -1.54 -14.01
C ILE A 58 2.92 -0.02 -13.83
N THR A 59 3.83 0.51 -13.04
CA THR A 59 3.81 1.92 -12.62
C THR A 59 4.88 2.78 -13.28
N GLY A 60 5.92 2.15 -13.85
CA GLY A 60 7.18 2.81 -14.21
C GLY A 60 8.16 2.81 -13.04
N VAL A 61 9.44 2.97 -13.35
CA VAL A 61 10.54 2.96 -12.36
C VAL A 61 10.65 4.29 -11.60
N GLU A 62 10.13 5.36 -12.14
CA GLU A 62 10.29 6.72 -11.64
C GLU A 62 9.68 6.89 -10.25
N ILE A 63 8.48 6.36 -10.02
CA ILE A 63 7.83 6.43 -8.70
C ILE A 63 8.60 5.60 -7.66
N ILE A 64 9.15 4.46 -8.06
CA ILE A 64 9.95 3.61 -7.17
C ILE A 64 11.20 4.37 -6.72
N ASN A 65 11.92 4.97 -7.67
CA ASN A 65 13.11 5.76 -7.39
C ASN A 65 12.81 6.99 -6.53
N ALA A 66 11.72 7.69 -6.81
CA ALA A 66 11.29 8.84 -6.03
C ALA A 66 10.97 8.44 -4.57
N VAL A 67 10.25 7.34 -4.36
CA VAL A 67 9.96 6.84 -3.01
C VAL A 67 11.22 6.34 -2.32
N LYS A 68 12.09 5.57 -3.00
CA LYS A 68 13.38 5.12 -2.43
C LYS A 68 14.27 6.28 -1.98
N SER A 69 14.28 7.40 -2.71
CA SER A 69 15.05 8.59 -2.31
C SER A 69 14.60 9.20 -0.97
N MET A 70 13.34 9.00 -0.58
CA MET A 70 12.81 9.43 0.72
C MET A 70 13.20 8.46 1.86
N PHE A 71 13.64 7.24 1.51
CA PHE A 71 14.02 6.18 2.45
C PHE A 71 15.37 5.56 2.08
N PRO A 72 16.48 6.34 2.12
CA PRO A 72 17.78 5.91 1.58
C PRO A 72 18.40 4.71 2.31
N GLU A 73 17.96 4.41 3.54
CA GLU A 73 18.45 3.29 4.33
C GLU A 73 17.58 2.03 4.20
N ASP A 74 16.54 2.08 3.34
CA ASP A 74 15.58 1.00 3.18
C ASP A 74 15.59 0.46 1.74
N GLU A 75 15.21 -0.81 1.59
CA GLU A 75 14.98 -1.47 0.31
C GLU A 75 13.50 -1.78 0.11
N LEU A 76 13.06 -1.75 -1.14
CA LEU A 76 11.74 -2.22 -1.51
C LEU A 76 11.70 -3.74 -1.41
N PHE A 77 10.91 -4.26 -0.49
CA PHE A 77 10.74 -5.70 -0.29
C PHE A 77 9.45 -6.21 -0.94
N GLY A 78 8.39 -5.46 -0.81
CA GLY A 78 7.10 -5.80 -1.37
C GLY A 78 6.32 -4.57 -1.80
N TRP A 79 5.26 -4.81 -2.55
CA TRP A 79 4.40 -3.75 -3.05
C TRP A 79 2.95 -4.22 -3.18
N SER A 80 2.04 -3.28 -3.20
CA SER A 80 0.67 -3.52 -3.65
C SER A 80 0.05 -2.30 -4.30
N ILE A 81 -0.87 -2.55 -5.22
CA ILE A 81 -1.73 -1.54 -5.83
C ILE A 81 -3.14 -1.81 -5.33
N SER A 82 -3.75 -0.85 -4.67
CA SER A 82 -5.12 -0.94 -4.21
C SER A 82 -6.06 -0.13 -5.09
N TYR A 83 -7.23 -0.67 -5.29
CA TYR A 83 -8.34 -0.08 -5.98
C TYR A 83 -9.54 -0.06 -5.03
N LEU A 84 -10.04 1.12 -4.73
CA LEU A 84 -11.20 1.32 -3.89
C LEU A 84 -12.31 1.97 -4.72
N PRO A 85 -13.38 1.24 -5.05
CA PRO A 85 -14.49 1.77 -5.83
C PRO A 85 -15.11 3.02 -5.20
N GLY A 86 -15.75 3.84 -6.04
CA GLY A 86 -16.57 4.94 -5.54
C GLY A 86 -17.70 4.43 -4.66
N LYS A 87 -18.04 5.16 -3.59
CA LYS A 87 -19.11 4.84 -2.63
C LYS A 87 -18.91 3.50 -1.89
N SER A 88 -17.66 3.04 -1.79
CA SER A 88 -17.31 1.81 -1.05
C SER A 88 -16.44 2.10 0.17
N ASP A 89 -16.30 1.10 1.03
CA ASP A 89 -15.47 1.17 2.22
C ASP A 89 -14.66 -0.11 2.43
N VAL A 90 -13.59 0.02 3.20
CA VAL A 90 -12.83 -1.08 3.79
C VAL A 90 -13.05 -1.01 5.29
N VAL A 91 -13.70 -2.03 5.81
CA VAL A 91 -14.07 -2.13 7.24
C VAL A 91 -12.84 -2.14 8.15
N ASP A 92 -13.07 -1.94 9.43
CA ASP A 92 -12.04 -2.00 10.46
C ASP A 92 -11.25 -3.32 10.42
N HIS A 93 -9.95 -3.24 10.23
CA HIS A 93 -9.04 -4.39 10.21
C HIS A 93 -7.66 -4.00 10.73
N VAL A 94 -6.83 -5.00 10.91
CA VAL A 94 -5.40 -4.87 11.24
C VAL A 94 -4.65 -5.70 10.23
N ASP A 95 -3.61 -5.14 9.63
CA ASP A 95 -2.66 -5.92 8.82
C ASP A 95 -1.85 -6.82 9.77
N ARG A 96 -2.29 -8.07 9.93
CA ARG A 96 -1.75 -9.01 10.95
C ARG A 96 -0.44 -9.68 10.56
N MET A 97 0.02 -9.47 9.36
CA MET A 97 1.23 -10.11 8.86
C MET A 97 2.44 -9.73 9.70
N LEU A 98 3.21 -10.71 10.12
CA LEU A 98 4.50 -10.52 10.79
C LEU A 98 5.37 -9.52 10.02
N PHE A 99 5.32 -9.60 8.71
CA PHE A 99 6.00 -8.72 7.79
C PHE A 99 5.65 -7.24 8.01
N HIS A 100 4.37 -6.87 8.17
CA HIS A 100 3.96 -5.48 8.41
C HIS A 100 4.47 -4.89 9.74
N ARG A 101 4.93 -5.75 10.66
CA ARG A 101 5.62 -5.31 11.87
C ARG A 101 7.10 -5.00 11.62
N LEU A 102 7.69 -5.60 10.59
CA LEU A 102 9.10 -5.43 10.22
C LEU A 102 9.28 -4.36 9.14
N ALA A 103 8.31 -4.20 8.28
CA ALA A 103 8.32 -3.24 7.17
C ALA A 103 7.74 -1.88 7.57
N LYS A 104 8.22 -0.85 6.88
CA LYS A 104 7.58 0.46 6.82
C LYS A 104 6.61 0.43 5.65
N ARG A 105 5.32 0.43 5.91
CA ARG A 105 4.33 0.57 4.84
C ARG A 105 4.26 2.03 4.42
N VAL A 106 4.53 2.27 3.16
CA VAL A 106 4.52 3.60 2.54
C VAL A 106 3.42 3.61 1.49
N ILE A 107 2.65 4.69 1.41
CA ILE A 107 1.55 4.86 0.44
C ILE A 107 1.73 6.14 -0.35
N ALA A 108 1.53 6.03 -1.67
CA ALA A 108 1.31 7.14 -2.57
C ALA A 108 -0.09 7.01 -3.20
N VAL A 109 -0.96 7.99 -3.00
CA VAL A 109 -2.28 8.04 -3.63
C VAL A 109 -2.10 8.56 -5.06
N THR A 110 -2.50 7.77 -6.05
CA THR A 110 -2.30 8.06 -7.48
C THR A 110 -3.52 8.66 -8.18
N THR A 111 -4.64 8.81 -7.46
CA THR A 111 -5.84 9.48 -7.96
C THR A 111 -6.17 10.68 -7.09
N ASN A 112 -6.52 11.80 -7.72
CA ASN A 112 -6.99 12.97 -7.00
C ASN A 112 -8.46 12.78 -6.60
N THR A 113 -8.70 12.03 -5.52
CA THR A 113 -10.03 11.74 -4.96
C THR A 113 -10.09 12.34 -3.55
N PRO A 114 -10.58 13.60 -3.40
CA PRO A 114 -10.39 14.37 -2.18
C PRO A 114 -11.20 13.84 -0.98
N ASP A 115 -12.36 13.23 -1.20
CA ASP A 115 -13.26 12.77 -0.13
C ASP A 115 -13.10 11.26 0.13
N VAL A 116 -11.87 10.85 0.47
CA VAL A 116 -11.59 9.51 0.97
C VAL A 116 -11.20 9.61 2.44
N LEU A 117 -12.18 9.35 3.29
CA LEU A 117 -12.01 9.36 4.73
C LEU A 117 -11.25 8.11 5.18
N ASN A 118 -10.10 8.31 5.80
CA ASN A 118 -9.33 7.25 6.47
C ASN A 118 -9.51 7.42 7.98
N TRP A 119 -9.42 6.32 8.73
CA TRP A 119 -9.43 6.35 10.19
C TRP A 119 -8.55 5.26 10.79
N HIS A 120 -8.18 5.48 12.05
CA HIS A 120 -7.57 4.46 12.89
C HIS A 120 -8.09 4.56 14.34
N TRP A 121 -7.91 3.47 15.07
CA TRP A 121 -8.30 3.38 16.46
C TRP A 121 -7.06 3.28 17.35
N TYR A 122 -7.03 4.07 18.41
CA TYR A 122 -6.06 3.90 19.47
C TYR A 122 -6.51 2.83 20.48
N SER A 123 -5.58 2.40 21.35
CA SER A 123 -5.85 1.40 22.40
C SER A 123 -6.92 1.83 23.42
N ASP A 124 -7.11 3.12 23.60
CA ASP A 124 -8.14 3.73 24.45
C ASP A 124 -9.52 3.82 23.77
N LYS A 125 -9.68 3.22 22.59
CA LYS A 125 -10.86 3.27 21.73
C LYS A 125 -11.18 4.65 21.15
N THR A 126 -10.23 5.56 21.13
CA THR A 126 -10.39 6.84 20.44
C THR A 126 -10.22 6.60 18.93
N LYS A 127 -11.22 7.01 18.13
CA LYS A 127 -11.19 6.99 16.67
C LYS A 127 -10.69 8.33 16.15
N VAL A 128 -9.66 8.28 15.31
CA VAL A 128 -9.12 9.48 14.64
C VAL A 128 -9.34 9.36 13.15
N ASN A 129 -9.96 10.38 12.56
CA ASN A 129 -10.21 10.49 11.13
C ASN A 129 -9.18 11.43 10.49
N TYR A 130 -8.78 11.13 9.25
CA TYR A 130 -7.82 11.94 8.49
C TYR A 130 -8.01 11.74 6.99
N LEU A 131 -7.46 12.65 6.19
CA LEU A 131 -7.39 12.54 4.74
C LEU A 131 -5.93 12.32 4.31
N LEU A 132 -5.74 11.49 3.30
CA LEU A 132 -4.46 11.37 2.62
C LEU A 132 -4.51 12.24 1.37
N GLU A 133 -3.77 13.32 1.40
CA GLU A 133 -3.73 14.31 0.31
C GLU A 133 -2.98 13.76 -0.90
N TYR A 134 -3.51 14.00 -2.09
CA TYR A 134 -2.84 13.73 -3.35
C TYR A 134 -1.53 14.52 -3.45
N GLY A 135 -0.49 13.90 -3.94
CA GLY A 135 0.85 14.49 -3.99
C GLY A 135 1.73 14.19 -2.79
N ASN A 136 1.18 13.80 -1.65
CA ASN A 136 1.95 13.40 -0.49
C ASN A 136 2.23 11.89 -0.45
N VAL A 137 3.42 11.55 0.03
CA VAL A 137 3.79 10.18 0.39
C VAL A 137 3.70 10.02 1.90
N TYR A 138 3.01 8.98 2.35
CA TYR A 138 2.77 8.73 3.76
C TYR A 138 3.40 7.42 4.20
N ARG A 139 4.00 7.42 5.38
CA ARG A 139 4.30 6.20 6.13
C ARG A 139 3.10 5.87 7.01
N LEU A 140 2.62 4.63 6.95
CA LEU A 140 1.48 4.14 7.71
C LEU A 140 1.91 3.10 8.75
N ASN A 141 1.21 3.08 9.90
CA ASN A 141 1.29 2.01 10.88
C ASN A 141 0.03 1.13 10.77
N THR A 142 0.07 0.14 9.91
CA THR A 142 -1.06 -0.75 9.64
C THR A 142 -1.23 -1.88 10.67
N ALA A 143 -0.36 -1.93 11.68
CA ALA A 143 -0.51 -2.81 12.85
C ALA A 143 -1.56 -2.30 13.87
N ILE A 144 -2.14 -1.13 13.63
CA ILE A 144 -3.24 -0.56 14.42
C ILE A 144 -4.54 -0.75 13.64
N THR A 145 -5.64 -1.01 14.32
CA THR A 145 -6.97 -1.11 13.69
C THR A 145 -7.28 0.14 12.89
N HIS A 146 -7.58 -0.03 11.61
CA HIS A 146 -7.81 1.05 10.67
C HIS A 146 -8.83 0.66 9.60
N GLY A 147 -9.32 1.65 8.89
CA GLY A 147 -10.23 1.48 7.77
C GLY A 147 -10.29 2.74 6.92
N LEU A 148 -11.03 2.69 5.82
CA LEU A 148 -11.23 3.83 4.93
C LEU A 148 -12.55 3.74 4.19
N LYS A 149 -13.07 4.90 3.77
CA LYS A 149 -14.30 5.03 3.00
C LYS A 149 -14.11 6.01 1.87
N ASN A 150 -14.44 5.61 0.67
CA ASN A 150 -14.47 6.48 -0.50
C ASN A 150 -15.87 7.09 -0.66
N ASN A 151 -16.00 8.36 -0.31
CA ASN A 151 -17.26 9.09 -0.46
C ASN A 151 -17.44 9.70 -1.87
N ASN A 152 -16.41 9.63 -2.74
CA ASN A 152 -16.53 10.06 -4.13
C ASN A 152 -17.32 9.05 -4.96
N THR A 153 -17.73 9.45 -6.16
CA THR A 153 -18.25 8.55 -7.20
C THR A 153 -17.11 7.87 -7.97
N GLU A 154 -15.96 8.51 -8.01
CA GLU A 154 -14.76 8.04 -8.69
C GLU A 154 -14.01 7.02 -7.84
N ASN A 155 -13.29 6.15 -8.53
CA ASN A 155 -12.46 5.14 -7.91
C ASN A 155 -11.16 5.76 -7.39
N ARG A 156 -10.71 5.31 -6.21
CA ARG A 156 -9.40 5.67 -5.68
C ARG A 156 -8.40 4.56 -5.98
N ARG A 157 -7.21 4.96 -6.47
CA ARG A 157 -6.05 4.07 -6.59
C ARG A 157 -4.91 4.57 -5.71
N ALA A 158 -4.15 3.63 -5.18
CA ALA A 158 -2.94 3.93 -4.44
C ALA A 158 -1.91 2.82 -4.61
N VAL A 159 -0.65 3.20 -4.64
CA VAL A 159 0.49 2.28 -4.63
C VAL A 159 1.06 2.22 -3.23
N TYR A 160 1.24 1.02 -2.72
CA TYR A 160 1.89 0.75 -1.45
C TYR A 160 3.28 0.16 -1.70
N PHE A 161 4.23 0.60 -0.90
CA PHE A 161 5.61 0.15 -0.90
C PHE A 161 5.92 -0.38 0.50
N ASP A 162 6.32 -1.64 0.59
CA ASP A 162 6.77 -2.23 1.83
C ASP A 162 8.29 -2.13 1.88
N MET A 163 8.77 -1.14 2.64
CA MET A 163 10.19 -0.80 2.77
C MET A 163 10.77 -1.43 4.02
N ILE A 164 11.92 -2.11 3.89
CA ILE A 164 12.62 -2.70 5.02
C ILE A 164 14.06 -2.17 5.08
N PRO A 165 14.66 -2.07 6.29
CA PRO A 165 16.05 -1.67 6.42
C PRO A 165 16.98 -2.54 5.56
N THR A 166 17.90 -1.92 4.82
CA THR A 166 18.85 -2.60 3.92
C THR A 166 19.56 -3.76 4.63
N ARG A 167 19.98 -3.58 5.89
CA ARG A 167 20.61 -4.63 6.70
C ARG A 167 19.71 -5.86 6.90
N LEU A 168 18.39 -5.67 6.97
CA LEU A 168 17.42 -6.75 7.12
C LEU A 168 17.16 -7.42 5.78
N TYR A 169 17.05 -6.63 4.72
CA TYR A 169 16.91 -7.10 3.34
C TYR A 169 18.05 -8.04 2.93
N GLU A 170 19.31 -7.67 3.25
CA GLU A 170 20.47 -8.52 2.98
C GLU A 170 20.44 -9.85 3.78
N LYS A 171 19.95 -9.82 5.02
CA LYS A 171 19.74 -11.05 5.79
C LYS A 171 18.67 -11.94 5.16
N PHE A 172 17.58 -11.37 4.68
CA PHE A 172 16.51 -12.13 4.01
C PHE A 172 16.99 -12.79 2.72
N LYS A 173 17.84 -12.13 1.93
CA LYS A 173 18.47 -12.75 0.76
C LYS A 173 19.28 -13.99 1.10
N LEU A 174 19.95 -14.00 2.25
CA LEU A 174 20.75 -15.13 2.71
C LEU A 174 19.90 -16.28 3.31
N HIS A 175 18.64 -16.00 3.62
CA HIS A 175 17.75 -16.96 4.29
C HIS A 175 16.37 -16.98 3.60
N PRO A 176 16.29 -17.51 2.36
CA PRO A 176 15.03 -17.53 1.60
C PRO A 176 13.90 -18.30 2.30
N ASP A 177 14.26 -19.28 3.14
CA ASP A 177 13.29 -20.06 3.92
C ASP A 177 12.54 -19.19 4.94
N ILE A 178 13.23 -18.20 5.54
CA ILE A 178 12.61 -17.23 6.44
C ILE A 178 11.61 -16.35 5.67
N VAL A 179 11.97 -15.95 4.47
CA VAL A 179 11.08 -15.20 3.57
C VAL A 179 9.85 -16.02 3.23
N SER A 180 10.03 -17.30 2.90
CA SER A 180 8.93 -18.22 2.61
C SER A 180 7.97 -18.39 3.79
N VAL A 181 8.47 -18.45 5.02
CA VAL A 181 7.64 -18.51 6.23
C VAL A 181 6.87 -17.20 6.43
N ILE A 182 7.52 -16.06 6.26
CA ILE A 182 6.87 -14.74 6.38
C ILE A 182 5.79 -14.57 5.31
N LEU A 183 6.04 -15.02 4.08
CA LEU A 183 5.08 -14.96 2.99
C LEU A 183 3.94 -15.98 3.17
N ALA A 184 4.22 -17.16 3.71
CA ALA A 184 3.18 -18.16 4.02
C ALA A 184 2.24 -17.68 5.12
N ASP A 185 2.74 -16.96 6.13
CA ASP A 185 1.93 -16.29 7.15
C ASP A 185 1.02 -15.22 6.52
N ALA A 186 1.54 -14.54 5.49
CA ALA A 186 0.80 -13.56 4.70
C ALA A 186 -0.38 -14.17 3.92
N VAL A 187 -0.21 -15.37 3.39
CA VAL A 187 -1.20 -16.09 2.58
C VAL A 187 -2.23 -16.82 3.44
N GLY A 188 -1.85 -17.22 4.65
CA GLY A 188 -2.69 -17.98 5.57
C GLY A 188 -3.80 -17.19 6.27
N GLU A 189 -3.76 -15.88 6.25
CA GLU A 189 -4.78 -15.03 6.86
C GLU A 189 -6.04 -14.97 5.98
N LYS A 190 -6.92 -15.96 6.16
CA LYS A 190 -8.31 -15.80 5.77
C LYS A 190 -8.85 -14.59 6.52
N HIS A 191 -9.34 -13.61 5.79
CA HIS A 191 -10.17 -12.54 6.34
C HIS A 191 -11.33 -13.18 7.10
N VAL A 192 -11.20 -13.27 8.42
CA VAL A 192 -12.32 -13.55 9.28
C VAL A 192 -13.01 -12.19 9.43
N LEU A 193 -14.09 -12.04 8.68
CA LEU A 193 -15.08 -10.99 8.82
C LEU A 193 -15.69 -11.01 10.23
#